data_6b743cd04f8bbfde6390751008bdca9a
#
_entry.id   6b743cd04f8bbfde6390751008bdca9a
#
_cell.length_a   1.000
_cell.length_b   1.000
_cell.length_c   1.000
_cell.angle_alpha   90.00
_cell.angle_beta   90.00
_cell.angle_gamma   90.00
#
_symmetry.space_group_name_H-M   'P 1'
#
loop_
_entity.id
_entity.type
_entity.pdbx_description
1 polymer ?
#
loop_
_entity_poly.entity_id
_entity_poly.type
_entity_poly.pdbx_seq_one_letter_code
_entity_poly.pdbx_strand_id
1 'polypeptide(L)'
;MKNIFYVLTALLMVSCSSNSLKSKYGETITSYLLHGKTASDYNFKIEELTEQGTLTVADSIAYLTDEFRKDKQLIINRFSLAKERCETLLKRTKNQKYEAEIAQIKRGIDSLTNLPPDNLQEYEGRNTNDILSIIIRCRYSIQLPGSFPVIETFDFFLSPDGSKCYRKTRVE
;
A
#
# COMPACT_ATOMS: atom_id res chain seq x y z
N MET A 1 -38.04 19.80 -17.32
CA MET A 1 -37.18 20.90 -16.83
C MET A 1 -36.65 20.69 -15.40
N LYS A 2 -37.30 19.93 -14.52
CA LYS A 2 -36.78 19.63 -13.16
C LYS A 2 -35.49 18.81 -13.15
N ASN A 3 -35.30 17.86 -14.08
CA ASN A 3 -34.15 16.97 -14.09
C ASN A 3 -32.85 17.62 -14.56
N ILE A 4 -32.94 18.71 -15.33
CA ILE A 4 -31.75 19.47 -15.80
C ILE A 4 -31.15 20.28 -14.65
N PHE A 5 -31.98 20.74 -13.70
CA PHE A 5 -31.53 21.51 -12.56
C PHE A 5 -30.71 20.67 -11.56
N TYR A 6 -31.05 19.38 -11.38
CA TYR A 6 -30.30 18.47 -10.52
C TYR A 6 -28.95 18.06 -11.12
N VAL A 7 -28.86 17.92 -12.43
CA VAL A 7 -27.60 17.62 -13.12
C VAL A 7 -26.66 18.83 -13.04
N LEU A 8 -27.17 20.04 -13.16
CA LEU A 8 -26.35 21.27 -13.07
C LEU A 8 -25.85 21.52 -11.64
N THR A 9 -26.67 21.24 -10.61
CA THR A 9 -26.26 21.34 -9.19
C THR A 9 -25.23 20.29 -8.83
N ALA A 10 -25.31 19.04 -9.36
CA ALA A 10 -24.33 18.01 -9.12
C ALA A 10 -22.95 18.35 -9.76
N LEU A 11 -22.93 18.98 -10.95
CA LEU A 11 -21.70 19.45 -11.58
C LEU A 11 -21.01 20.57 -10.81
N LEU A 12 -21.78 21.46 -10.17
CA LEU A 12 -21.24 22.57 -9.37
C LEU A 12 -20.64 22.08 -8.04
N MET A 13 -21.16 20.99 -7.46
CA MET A 13 -20.62 20.41 -6.22
C MET A 13 -19.24 19.76 -6.41
N VAL A 14 -19.00 19.14 -7.57
CA VAL A 14 -17.69 18.52 -7.90
C VAL A 14 -16.60 19.59 -8.09
N SER A 15 -16.95 20.76 -8.61
CA SER A 15 -15.97 21.85 -8.83
C SER A 15 -15.51 22.52 -7.54
N CYS A 16 -16.36 22.58 -6.50
CA CYS A 16 -16.00 23.17 -5.20
C CYS A 16 -15.04 22.30 -4.38
N SER A 17 -15.13 20.97 -4.50
CA SER A 17 -14.29 20.04 -3.72
C SER A 17 -12.82 20.09 -4.15
N SER A 18 -12.52 20.18 -5.43
CA SER A 18 -11.14 20.19 -5.94
C SER A 18 -10.33 21.41 -5.51
N ASN A 19 -10.96 22.59 -5.41
CA ASN A 19 -10.28 23.80 -4.96
C ASN A 19 -9.96 23.76 -3.45
N SER A 20 -10.84 23.20 -2.62
CA SER A 20 -10.57 23.03 -1.19
C SER A 20 -9.45 22.00 -0.94
N LEU A 21 -9.40 20.93 -1.70
CA LEU A 21 -8.32 19.94 -1.64
C LEU A 21 -6.98 20.52 -2.11
N LYS A 22 -6.98 21.36 -3.16
CA LYS A 22 -5.76 22.04 -3.62
C LYS A 22 -5.19 22.99 -2.56
N SER A 23 -6.03 23.72 -1.84
CA SER A 23 -5.57 24.58 -0.75
C SER A 23 -5.06 23.79 0.45
N LYS A 24 -5.61 22.62 0.72
CA LYS A 24 -5.25 21.79 1.89
C LYS A 24 -4.03 20.92 1.65
N TYR A 25 -3.93 20.29 0.48
CA TYR A 25 -2.92 19.25 0.23
C TYR A 25 -1.94 19.60 -0.89
N GLY A 26 -2.25 20.63 -1.69
CA GLY A 26 -1.47 20.99 -2.88
C GLY A 26 -0.02 21.35 -2.57
N GLU A 27 0.23 22.11 -1.51
CA GLU A 27 1.58 22.48 -1.09
C GLU A 27 2.40 21.28 -0.66
N THR A 28 1.81 20.38 0.13
CA THR A 28 2.48 19.16 0.61
C THR A 28 2.86 18.25 -0.55
N ILE A 29 1.94 18.04 -1.52
CA ILE A 29 2.20 17.23 -2.71
C ILE A 29 3.28 17.89 -3.58
N THR A 30 3.18 19.20 -3.79
CA THR A 30 4.17 19.97 -4.56
C THR A 30 5.56 19.87 -3.93
N SER A 31 5.67 20.10 -2.64
CA SER A 31 6.91 20.00 -1.87
C SER A 31 7.53 18.60 -1.95
N TYR A 32 6.68 17.57 -1.84
CA TYR A 32 7.12 16.17 -1.96
C TYR A 32 7.66 15.84 -3.36
N LEU A 33 7.01 16.34 -4.43
CA LEU A 33 7.41 16.06 -5.81
C LEU A 33 8.65 16.83 -6.22
N LEU A 34 8.75 18.10 -5.82
CA LEU A 34 9.80 18.98 -6.29
C LEU A 34 11.06 18.98 -5.42
N HIS A 35 11.02 18.33 -4.24
CA HIS A 35 12.19 18.21 -3.33
C HIS A 35 12.90 19.55 -3.10
N GLY A 36 12.14 20.61 -2.79
CA GLY A 36 12.65 21.94 -2.49
C GLY A 36 12.99 22.81 -3.71
N LYS A 37 12.69 22.35 -4.93
CA LYS A 37 12.76 23.17 -6.13
C LYS A 37 11.45 23.93 -6.32
N THR A 38 11.48 24.99 -7.14
CA THR A 38 10.28 25.80 -7.35
C THR A 38 9.39 25.21 -8.45
N ALA A 39 8.08 25.41 -8.34
CA ALA A 39 7.11 24.96 -9.33
C ALA A 39 7.36 25.61 -10.72
N SER A 40 7.88 26.83 -10.73
CA SER A 40 8.22 27.54 -11.97
C SER A 40 9.38 26.91 -12.74
N ASP A 41 10.37 26.32 -12.05
CA ASP A 41 11.54 25.69 -12.70
C ASP A 41 11.16 24.48 -13.56
N TYR A 42 10.03 23.86 -13.22
CA TYR A 42 9.53 22.65 -13.87
C TYR A 42 8.17 22.84 -14.55
N ASN A 43 7.71 24.07 -14.68
CA ASN A 43 6.36 24.36 -15.18
C ASN A 43 5.32 23.41 -14.57
N PHE A 44 5.45 23.17 -13.25
CA PHE A 44 4.65 22.22 -12.51
C PHE A 44 3.26 22.78 -12.21
N LYS A 45 2.23 21.97 -12.47
CA LYS A 45 0.85 22.35 -12.22
C LYS A 45 0.02 21.14 -11.77
N ILE A 46 -0.67 21.29 -10.64
CA ILE A 46 -1.70 20.34 -10.22
C ILE A 46 -2.97 20.61 -11.06
N GLU A 47 -3.36 19.63 -11.87
CA GLU A 47 -4.57 19.68 -12.69
C GLU A 47 -5.79 19.33 -11.86
N GLU A 48 -5.73 18.19 -11.14
CA GLU A 48 -6.85 17.67 -10.38
C GLU A 48 -6.40 17.01 -9.09
N LEU A 49 -7.20 17.15 -8.03
CA LEU A 49 -7.08 16.41 -6.77
C LEU A 49 -8.42 15.79 -6.40
N THR A 50 -8.39 14.50 -6.06
CA THR A 50 -9.57 13.75 -5.62
C THR A 50 -9.21 12.89 -4.41
N GLU A 51 -10.00 12.99 -3.35
CA GLU A 51 -9.85 12.11 -2.19
C GLU A 51 -10.35 10.71 -2.56
N GLN A 52 -9.51 9.69 -2.31
CA GLN A 52 -9.80 8.28 -2.61
C GLN A 52 -10.25 7.52 -1.35
N GLY A 53 -9.91 8.01 -0.18
CA GLY A 53 -10.23 7.41 1.10
C GLY A 53 -9.13 7.58 2.14
N THR A 54 -9.18 6.74 3.14
CA THR A 54 -8.22 6.76 4.26
C THR A 54 -7.65 5.36 4.48
N LEU A 55 -6.46 5.31 5.05
CA LEU A 55 -5.86 4.10 5.58
C LEU A 55 -5.96 4.16 7.10
N THR A 56 -6.58 3.15 7.71
CA THR A 56 -6.77 3.05 9.16
C THR A 56 -5.78 2.08 9.80
N VAL A 57 -5.77 2.06 11.12
CA VAL A 57 -5.06 1.03 11.91
C VAL A 57 -5.55 -0.37 11.55
N ALA A 58 -6.89 -0.55 11.39
CA ALA A 58 -7.47 -1.83 10.97
C ALA A 58 -6.93 -2.30 9.61
N ASP A 59 -6.85 -1.39 8.63
CA ASP A 59 -6.33 -1.72 7.29
C ASP A 59 -4.87 -2.15 7.34
N SER A 60 -4.07 -1.46 8.15
CA SER A 60 -2.65 -1.79 8.33
C SER A 60 -2.46 -3.15 9.01
N ILE A 61 -3.23 -3.44 10.06
CA ILE A 61 -3.23 -4.75 10.73
C ILE A 61 -3.63 -5.85 9.75
N ALA A 62 -4.69 -5.64 8.97
CA ALA A 62 -5.14 -6.61 7.98
C ALA A 62 -4.07 -6.88 6.93
N TYR A 63 -3.44 -5.83 6.39
CA TYR A 63 -2.37 -5.95 5.42
C TYR A 63 -1.16 -6.72 5.98
N LEU A 64 -0.64 -6.34 7.15
CA LEU A 64 0.51 -6.99 7.77
C LEU A 64 0.23 -8.45 8.14
N THR A 65 -0.99 -8.75 8.60
CA THR A 65 -1.42 -10.12 8.89
C THR A 65 -1.46 -10.97 7.61
N ASP A 66 -1.95 -10.41 6.50
CA ASP A 66 -2.00 -11.11 5.22
C ASP A 66 -0.60 -11.36 4.63
N GLU A 67 0.29 -10.37 4.71
CA GLU A 67 1.71 -10.51 4.30
C GLU A 67 2.40 -11.60 5.14
N PHE A 68 2.28 -11.54 6.46
CA PHE A 68 2.84 -12.57 7.34
C PHE A 68 2.31 -13.96 6.98
N ARG A 69 1.01 -14.10 6.73
CA ARG A 69 0.38 -15.36 6.34
C ARG A 69 0.94 -15.89 5.01
N LYS A 70 1.13 -15.02 4.01
CA LYS A 70 1.70 -15.37 2.71
C LYS A 70 3.15 -15.85 2.85
N ASP A 71 3.97 -15.11 3.58
CA ASP A 71 5.37 -15.46 3.81
C ASP A 71 5.51 -16.78 4.56
N LYS A 72 4.72 -16.96 5.61
CA LYS A 72 4.64 -18.21 6.37
C LYS A 72 4.27 -19.37 5.47
N GLN A 73 3.24 -19.22 4.63
CA GLN A 73 2.80 -20.26 3.71
C GLN A 73 3.88 -20.62 2.68
N LEU A 74 4.63 -19.63 2.19
CA LEU A 74 5.74 -19.88 1.29
C LEU A 74 6.82 -20.78 1.91
N ILE A 75 7.16 -20.54 3.18
CA ILE A 75 8.13 -21.36 3.92
C ILE A 75 7.59 -22.77 4.16
N ILE A 76 6.32 -22.90 4.57
CA ILE A 76 5.64 -24.19 4.77
C ILE A 76 5.63 -25.00 3.47
N ASN A 77 5.37 -24.37 2.33
CA ASN A 77 5.39 -25.04 1.03
C ASN A 77 6.79 -25.58 0.69
N ARG A 78 7.86 -24.82 0.97
CA ARG A 78 9.26 -25.28 0.79
C ARG A 78 9.58 -26.47 1.68
N PHE A 79 9.18 -26.45 2.93
CA PHE A 79 9.34 -27.57 3.84
C PHE A 79 8.54 -28.81 3.39
N SER A 80 7.32 -28.61 2.89
CA SER A 80 6.50 -29.71 2.35
C SER A 80 7.18 -30.40 1.16
N LEU A 81 7.76 -29.64 0.23
CA LEU A 81 8.54 -30.19 -0.88
C LEU A 81 9.79 -30.94 -0.41
N ALA A 82 10.50 -30.41 0.59
CA ALA A 82 11.66 -31.07 1.18
C ALA A 82 11.24 -32.40 1.86
N LYS A 83 10.11 -32.40 2.56
CA LYS A 83 9.55 -33.61 3.18
C LYS A 83 9.24 -34.68 2.15
N GLU A 84 8.53 -34.35 1.07
CA GLU A 84 8.20 -35.28 -0.03
C GLU A 84 9.46 -35.90 -0.66
N ARG A 85 10.50 -35.07 -0.82
CA ARG A 85 11.80 -35.52 -1.33
C ARG A 85 12.44 -36.52 -0.36
N CYS A 86 12.48 -36.24 0.92
CA CYS A 86 13.01 -37.17 1.95
C CYS A 86 12.18 -38.45 2.03
N GLU A 87 10.86 -38.39 1.93
CA GLU A 87 9.99 -39.57 1.90
C GLU A 87 10.28 -40.46 0.66
N THR A 88 10.50 -39.84 -0.49
CA THR A 88 10.90 -40.58 -1.72
C THR A 88 12.26 -41.28 -1.56
N LEU A 89 13.24 -40.58 -0.98
CA LEU A 89 14.57 -41.13 -0.72
C LEU A 89 14.52 -42.23 0.31
N LEU A 90 13.73 -42.09 1.36
CA LEU A 90 13.53 -43.12 2.38
C LEU A 90 12.97 -44.42 1.75
N LYS A 91 11.92 -44.30 0.90
CA LYS A 91 11.33 -45.44 0.20
C LYS A 91 12.35 -46.17 -0.68
N ARG A 92 13.26 -45.43 -1.34
CA ARG A 92 14.27 -46.00 -2.26
C ARG A 92 15.46 -46.58 -1.55
N THR A 93 15.96 -45.94 -0.49
CA THR A 93 17.24 -46.28 0.15
C THR A 93 17.07 -46.99 1.47
N LYS A 94 15.89 -46.92 2.10
CA LYS A 94 15.57 -47.41 3.47
C LYS A 94 16.55 -46.87 4.53
N ASN A 95 17.13 -45.69 4.29
CA ASN A 95 18.10 -45.09 5.21
C ASN A 95 17.37 -44.30 6.29
N GLN A 96 17.54 -44.73 7.54
CA GLN A 96 16.93 -44.11 8.72
C GLN A 96 17.24 -42.61 8.92
N LYS A 97 18.32 -42.11 8.32
CA LYS A 97 18.63 -40.66 8.32
C LYS A 97 17.45 -39.83 7.81
N TYR A 98 16.75 -40.30 6.77
CA TYR A 98 15.62 -39.57 6.19
C TYR A 98 14.39 -39.58 7.10
N GLU A 99 14.22 -40.56 7.98
CA GLU A 99 13.15 -40.56 8.99
C GLU A 99 13.35 -39.41 9.98
N ALA A 100 14.58 -39.21 10.46
CA ALA A 100 14.91 -38.13 11.38
C ALA A 100 14.72 -36.76 10.71
N GLU A 101 15.13 -36.62 9.44
CA GLU A 101 14.92 -35.38 8.67
C GLU A 101 13.43 -35.08 8.47
N ILE A 102 12.62 -36.07 8.11
CA ILE A 102 11.16 -35.92 7.98
C ILE A 102 10.53 -35.47 9.30
N ALA A 103 10.95 -36.08 10.42
CA ALA A 103 10.43 -35.70 11.75
C ALA A 103 10.81 -34.26 12.11
N GLN A 104 12.03 -33.81 11.77
CA GLN A 104 12.46 -32.43 11.99
C GLN A 104 11.66 -31.45 11.13
N ILE A 105 11.47 -31.75 9.84
CA ILE A 105 10.68 -30.92 8.93
C ILE A 105 9.24 -30.79 9.41
N LYS A 106 8.62 -31.90 9.85
CA LYS A 106 7.25 -31.86 10.42
C LYS A 106 7.16 -30.91 11.61
N ARG A 107 8.09 -31.03 12.58
CA ARG A 107 8.13 -30.10 13.73
C ARG A 107 8.29 -28.65 13.30
N GLY A 108 9.09 -28.38 12.27
CA GLY A 108 9.25 -27.04 11.69
C GLY A 108 7.94 -26.51 11.10
N ILE A 109 7.22 -27.34 10.34
CA ILE A 109 5.90 -26.98 9.79
C ILE A 109 4.89 -26.69 10.91
N ASP A 110 4.82 -27.57 11.92
CA ASP A 110 3.90 -27.41 13.05
C ASP A 110 4.20 -26.12 13.84
N SER A 111 5.49 -25.83 14.08
CA SER A 111 5.92 -24.60 14.73
C SER A 111 5.50 -23.36 13.94
N LEU A 112 5.77 -23.34 12.62
CA LEU A 112 5.38 -22.22 11.75
C LEU A 112 3.86 -22.07 11.67
N THR A 113 3.11 -23.18 11.60
CA THR A 113 1.65 -23.16 11.50
C THR A 113 1.03 -22.40 12.67
N ASN A 114 1.58 -22.61 13.87
CA ASN A 114 1.09 -22.02 15.11
C ASN A 114 1.73 -20.66 15.45
N LEU A 115 2.66 -20.16 14.62
CA LEU A 115 3.32 -18.88 14.89
C LEU A 115 2.35 -17.71 14.64
N PRO A 116 2.08 -16.87 15.65
CA PRO A 116 1.30 -15.64 15.47
C PRO A 116 2.09 -14.59 14.70
N PRO A 117 1.42 -13.57 14.12
CA PRO A 117 2.10 -12.41 13.55
C PRO A 117 2.92 -11.68 14.62
N ASP A 118 4.17 -11.38 14.33
CA ASP A 118 5.11 -10.70 15.21
C ASP A 118 5.34 -9.21 14.84
N ASN A 119 4.76 -8.77 13.75
CA ASN A 119 4.91 -7.43 13.18
C ASN A 119 3.77 -6.47 13.54
N LEU A 120 2.94 -6.81 14.53
CA LEU A 120 1.77 -6.01 14.93
C LEU A 120 2.00 -5.18 16.20
N GLN A 121 3.18 -5.23 16.80
CA GLN A 121 3.48 -4.60 18.09
C GLN A 121 3.21 -3.09 18.11
N GLU A 122 3.45 -2.39 16.99
CA GLU A 122 3.20 -0.94 16.88
C GLU A 122 1.70 -0.58 16.92
N TYR A 123 0.84 -1.56 16.76
CA TYR A 123 -0.63 -1.37 16.73
C TYR A 123 -1.33 -1.88 17.99
N GLU A 124 -0.59 -2.51 18.92
CA GLU A 124 -1.15 -3.01 20.16
C GLU A 124 -1.77 -1.88 21.00
N GLY A 125 -3.01 -2.06 21.39
CA GLY A 125 -3.75 -1.07 22.20
C GLY A 125 -4.23 0.17 21.44
N ARG A 126 -3.94 0.31 20.13
CA ARG A 126 -4.45 1.42 19.32
C ARG A 126 -5.91 1.20 18.94
N ASN A 127 -6.64 2.31 18.78
CA ASN A 127 -7.99 2.24 18.22
C ASN A 127 -7.91 1.87 16.73
N THR A 128 -8.61 0.81 16.34
CA THR A 128 -8.61 0.29 14.97
C THR A 128 -9.15 1.28 13.94
N ASN A 129 -9.99 2.23 14.37
CA ASN A 129 -10.56 3.27 13.52
C ASN A 129 -9.65 4.51 13.36
N ASP A 130 -8.51 4.56 14.06
CA ASP A 130 -7.58 5.68 13.91
C ASP A 130 -7.08 5.77 12.47
N ILE A 131 -7.19 6.95 11.89
CA ILE A 131 -6.72 7.24 10.53
C ILE A 131 -5.19 7.42 10.57
N LEU A 132 -4.49 6.61 9.80
CA LEU A 132 -3.03 6.68 9.63
C LEU A 132 -2.61 7.55 8.47
N SER A 133 -3.38 7.53 7.39
CA SER A 133 -3.16 8.39 6.24
C SER A 133 -4.43 8.66 5.46
N ILE A 134 -4.42 9.77 4.72
CA ILE A 134 -5.42 10.14 3.73
C ILE A 134 -4.83 9.86 2.36
N ILE A 135 -5.63 9.28 1.46
CA ILE A 135 -5.21 8.94 0.10
C ILE A 135 -5.78 9.98 -0.85
N ILE A 136 -4.89 10.76 -1.48
CA ILE A 136 -5.26 11.79 -2.45
C ILE A 136 -4.72 11.39 -3.83
N ARG A 137 -5.62 11.17 -4.77
CA ARG A 137 -5.27 11.06 -6.19
C ARG A 137 -4.96 12.43 -6.74
N CYS A 138 -3.77 12.58 -7.30
CA CYS A 138 -3.31 13.81 -7.92
C CYS A 138 -2.95 13.55 -9.38
N ARG A 139 -3.59 14.30 -10.28
CA ARG A 139 -3.18 14.44 -11.67
C ARG A 139 -2.44 15.77 -11.79
N TYR A 140 -1.21 15.71 -12.29
CA TYR A 140 -0.37 16.90 -12.45
C TYR A 140 0.38 16.89 -13.77
N SER A 141 0.74 18.05 -14.24
CA SER A 141 1.66 18.25 -15.36
C SER A 141 3.01 18.74 -14.85
N ILE A 142 4.08 18.23 -15.45
CA ILE A 142 5.46 18.62 -15.15
C ILE A 142 6.25 18.66 -16.46
N GLN A 143 7.11 19.68 -16.61
CA GLN A 143 7.97 19.84 -17.77
C GLN A 143 9.42 20.05 -17.31
N LEU A 144 10.28 19.10 -17.61
CA LEU A 144 11.72 19.27 -17.40
C LEU A 144 12.31 20.24 -18.43
N PRO A 145 13.36 20.99 -18.08
CA PRO A 145 14.04 21.87 -19.04
C PRO A 145 14.44 21.11 -20.31
N GLY A 146 14.04 21.62 -21.47
CA GLY A 146 14.34 21.01 -22.77
C GLY A 146 13.47 19.80 -23.15
N SER A 147 12.45 19.46 -22.37
CA SER A 147 11.52 18.35 -22.65
C SER A 147 10.09 18.83 -22.94
N PHE A 148 9.26 17.91 -23.43
CA PHE A 148 7.82 18.15 -23.54
C PHE A 148 7.14 17.98 -22.16
N PRO A 149 6.00 18.66 -21.90
CA PRO A 149 5.21 18.46 -20.70
C PRO A 149 4.69 17.01 -20.62
N VAL A 150 4.77 16.43 -19.43
CA VAL A 150 4.26 15.10 -19.13
C VAL A 150 3.13 15.23 -18.11
N ILE A 151 2.03 14.52 -18.35
CA ILE A 151 0.91 14.42 -17.42
C ILE A 151 1.00 13.07 -16.71
N GLU A 152 0.98 13.10 -15.39
CA GLU A 152 1.05 11.92 -14.54
C GLU A 152 -0.09 11.90 -13.52
N THR A 153 -0.48 10.69 -13.12
CA THR A 153 -1.51 10.47 -12.09
C THR A 153 -0.96 9.50 -11.06
N PHE A 154 -0.97 9.94 -9.79
CA PHE A 154 -0.52 9.15 -8.65
C PHE A 154 -1.50 9.29 -7.46
N ASP A 155 -1.56 8.25 -6.64
CA ASP A 155 -2.16 8.29 -5.33
C ASP A 155 -1.07 8.64 -4.29
N PHE A 156 -1.29 9.73 -3.56
CA PHE A 156 -0.40 10.23 -2.50
C PHE A 156 -0.97 9.87 -1.14
N PHE A 157 -0.14 9.31 -0.28
CA PHE A 157 -0.48 8.97 1.10
C PHE A 157 0.02 10.06 2.01
N LEU A 158 -0.91 10.84 2.55
CA LEU A 158 -0.63 12.01 3.40
C LEU A 158 -0.94 11.72 4.86
N SER A 159 -0.27 12.42 5.77
CA SER A 159 -0.66 12.42 7.18
C SER A 159 -2.12 12.89 7.35
N PRO A 160 -2.81 12.50 8.44
CA PRO A 160 -4.22 12.89 8.65
C PRO A 160 -4.45 14.41 8.66
N ASP A 161 -3.46 15.19 9.11
CA ASP A 161 -3.47 16.65 9.06
C ASP A 161 -3.08 17.24 7.70
N GLY A 162 -2.59 16.41 6.77
CA GLY A 162 -2.14 16.81 5.45
C GLY A 162 -0.76 17.48 5.40
N SER A 163 -0.05 17.57 6.52
CA SER A 163 1.23 18.28 6.60
C SER A 163 2.41 17.52 6.00
N LYS A 164 2.32 16.21 5.88
CA LYS A 164 3.39 15.33 5.42
C LYS A 164 2.90 14.35 4.37
N CYS A 165 3.71 14.14 3.32
CA CYS A 165 3.52 13.07 2.37
C CYS A 165 4.47 11.92 2.69
N TYR A 166 3.94 10.70 2.88
CA TYR A 166 4.72 9.51 3.22
C TYR A 166 5.24 8.81 1.97
N ARG A 167 4.37 8.65 0.96
CA ARG A 167 4.69 7.95 -0.29
C ARG A 167 3.71 8.31 -1.39
N LYS A 168 4.07 7.92 -2.62
CA LYS A 168 3.14 7.90 -3.76
C LYS A 168 3.14 6.54 -4.44
N THR A 169 2.02 6.17 -5.06
CA THR A 169 1.89 4.97 -5.89
C THR A 169 1.29 5.35 -7.23
N ARG A 170 1.74 4.72 -8.31
CA ARG A 170 1.19 4.96 -9.63
C ARG A 170 -0.21 4.37 -9.73
N VAL A 171 -1.12 5.11 -10.36
CA VAL A 171 -2.46 4.60 -10.71
C VAL A 171 -2.31 3.79 -11.99
N GLU A 172 -2.71 2.52 -11.95
CA GLU A 172 -2.73 1.61 -13.11
C GLU A 172 -3.93 1.90 -14.01
#